data_69ed9130f9b5651db1ce0554c848c52a
#
_entry.id   69ed9130f9b5651db1ce0554c848c52a
#
_cell.length_a   1.000
_cell.length_b   1.000
_cell.length_c   1.000
_cell.angle_alpha   90.00
_cell.angle_beta   90.00
_cell.angle_gamma   90.00
#
_symmetry.space_group_name_H-M   'P 1'
#
loop_
_entity.id
_entity.type
_entity.pdbx_description
1 polymer ?
#
loop_
_entity_poly.entity_id
_entity_poly.type
_entity_poly.pdbx_seq_one_letter_code
_entity_poly.pdbx_strand_id
1 'polypeptide(L)'
;MTDERFAQRRRLNRFVDLARVYRGWSRTELSRVLGRDPSKLVPESGNPKLDLIVGLADALDWNVGDVAECVWNPEDMRSTRAGDDDFERLSRRSIESRHAGRLDEALVLARRMHALAENPREHAIACLREGSVWDRRGRYARALECAQEGLSMNCTDLDVRTTLQGRLANAHYALWHLVEAKSVARDLIDRLSDAEEDPILRENLAIGHYAFGHASRRLLDASTEETERHGEDATLHLRRAVSIYLDLHRKGGRPNHLAFSRICSGGLIEVEVALGRRPAEEALSQIVTELESVIDPATCPSIDLLEARGWWSIFGCNVALRHPEDVDFHRSMAVLTNKAMEIAELIGNWGLRERAFTLEHFRRQRVSDLIGEEQDWVLDEEEIRTITGTMGRFPAFRRIGWRILEAARVFEAAS
;
A
#
# COMPACT_ATOMS: atom_id res chain seq x y z
N MET A 1 28.60 -16.56 -13.14
CA MET A 1 29.05 -15.16 -12.87
C MET A 1 29.47 -14.37 -14.12
N THR A 2 30.11 -14.96 -15.10
CA THR A 2 30.54 -14.30 -16.37
C THR A 2 29.36 -14.03 -17.33
N ASP A 3 28.38 -14.90 -17.39
CA ASP A 3 27.25 -14.84 -18.34
C ASP A 3 26.25 -13.74 -17.99
N GLU A 4 26.01 -13.53 -16.70
CA GLU A 4 25.07 -12.50 -16.22
C GLU A 4 25.59 -11.07 -16.41
N ARG A 5 26.91 -10.85 -16.21
CA ARG A 5 27.56 -9.57 -16.47
C ARG A 5 27.56 -9.20 -17.96
N PHE A 6 27.71 -10.18 -18.82
CA PHE A 6 27.63 -9.99 -20.25
C PHE A 6 26.21 -9.64 -20.70
N ALA A 7 25.21 -10.29 -20.13
CA ALA A 7 23.80 -9.99 -20.37
C ALA A 7 23.42 -8.58 -19.89
N GLN A 8 23.89 -8.17 -18.71
CA GLN A 8 23.68 -6.83 -18.17
C GLN A 8 24.29 -5.74 -19.05
N ARG A 9 25.53 -5.92 -19.49
CA ARG A 9 26.20 -5.00 -20.43
C ARG A 9 25.44 -4.88 -21.75
N ARG A 10 24.90 -6.00 -22.27
CA ARG A 10 24.08 -6.05 -23.48
C ARG A 10 22.79 -5.26 -23.31
N ARG A 11 22.11 -5.37 -22.15
CA ARG A 11 20.92 -4.60 -21.83
C ARG A 11 21.25 -3.09 -21.79
N LEU A 12 22.30 -2.73 -21.10
CA LEU A 12 22.73 -1.33 -20.99
C LEU A 12 23.05 -0.69 -22.36
N ASN A 13 23.70 -1.45 -23.27
CA ASN A 13 23.95 -0.98 -24.63
C ASN A 13 22.63 -0.72 -25.39
N ARG A 14 21.58 -1.54 -25.18
CA ARG A 14 20.26 -1.30 -25.77
C ARG A 14 19.64 0.00 -25.28
N PHE A 15 19.77 0.33 -24.00
CA PHE A 15 19.32 1.63 -23.48
C PHE A 15 20.09 2.81 -24.06
N VAL A 16 21.38 2.67 -24.26
CA VAL A 16 22.21 3.68 -24.97
C VAL A 16 21.72 3.87 -26.40
N ASP A 17 21.45 2.79 -27.11
CA ASP A 17 20.95 2.87 -28.49
C ASP A 17 19.52 3.41 -28.54
N LEU A 18 18.65 3.02 -27.60
CA LEU A 18 17.29 3.54 -27.49
C LEU A 18 17.29 5.06 -27.24
N ALA A 19 18.11 5.54 -26.28
CA ALA A 19 18.21 6.97 -25.97
C ALA A 19 18.73 7.77 -27.17
N ARG A 20 19.67 7.22 -27.92
CA ARG A 20 20.16 7.84 -29.15
C ARG A 20 19.05 8.00 -30.20
N VAL A 21 18.32 6.92 -30.45
CA VAL A 21 17.21 6.92 -31.42
C VAL A 21 16.11 7.89 -30.99
N TYR A 22 15.72 7.82 -29.73
CA TYR A 22 14.66 8.65 -29.16
C TYR A 22 14.95 10.14 -29.25
N ARG A 23 16.21 10.55 -28.97
CA ARG A 23 16.63 11.96 -29.03
C ARG A 23 17.17 12.39 -30.40
N GLY A 24 17.39 11.47 -31.32
CA GLY A 24 18.08 11.75 -32.58
C GLY A 24 19.57 12.09 -32.42
N TRP A 25 20.21 11.62 -31.33
CA TRP A 25 21.59 11.95 -31.02
C TRP A 25 22.58 10.93 -31.58
N SER A 26 23.77 11.44 -31.97
CA SER A 26 24.95 10.59 -32.17
C SER A 26 25.46 10.03 -30.85
N ARG A 27 26.28 8.98 -30.90
CA ARG A 27 26.92 8.41 -29.70
C ARG A 27 27.78 9.46 -28.96
N THR A 28 28.42 10.36 -29.69
CA THR A 28 29.24 11.44 -29.13
C THR A 28 28.38 12.48 -28.41
N GLU A 29 27.21 12.83 -28.96
CA GLU A 29 26.29 13.77 -28.33
C GLU A 29 25.71 13.18 -27.04
N LEU A 30 25.23 11.91 -27.08
CA LEU A 30 24.74 11.25 -25.88
C LEU A 30 25.84 11.15 -24.79
N SER A 31 27.07 10.80 -25.15
CA SER A 31 28.16 10.73 -24.19
C SER A 31 28.50 12.08 -23.56
N ARG A 32 28.40 13.18 -24.32
CA ARG A 32 28.56 14.54 -23.79
C ARG A 32 27.46 14.88 -22.78
N VAL A 33 26.21 14.57 -23.11
CA VAL A 33 25.07 14.78 -22.20
C VAL A 33 25.22 13.98 -20.91
N LEU A 34 25.68 12.74 -21.02
CA LEU A 34 25.91 11.86 -19.88
C LEU A 34 27.23 12.14 -19.12
N GLY A 35 28.02 13.14 -19.57
CA GLY A 35 29.31 13.48 -18.94
C GLY A 35 30.35 12.36 -19.01
N ARG A 36 30.34 11.55 -20.11
CA ARG A 36 31.18 10.34 -20.24
C ARG A 36 31.96 10.33 -21.54
N ASP A 37 33.06 9.57 -21.52
CA ASP A 37 33.84 9.29 -22.72
C ASP A 37 33.03 8.36 -23.65
N PRO A 38 32.93 8.66 -24.97
CA PRO A 38 32.20 7.83 -25.93
C PRO A 38 32.67 6.37 -26.00
N SER A 39 33.96 6.13 -25.76
CA SER A 39 34.55 4.78 -25.76
C SER A 39 34.25 4.01 -24.47
N LYS A 40 33.93 4.70 -23.35
CA LYS A 40 33.68 4.16 -22.01
C LYS A 40 32.24 4.41 -21.55
N LEU A 41 31.31 4.67 -22.47
CA LEU A 41 29.94 4.99 -22.16
C LEU A 41 29.25 3.87 -21.36
N VAL A 42 29.52 2.61 -21.73
CA VAL A 42 29.07 1.42 -21.01
C VAL A 42 30.27 0.74 -20.37
N PRO A 43 30.29 0.50 -19.04
CA PRO A 43 31.40 -0.13 -18.36
C PRO A 43 31.71 -1.53 -18.92
N GLU A 44 32.99 -1.86 -19.09
CA GLU A 44 33.44 -3.17 -19.57
C GLU A 44 33.27 -4.25 -18.50
N SER A 45 33.44 -3.89 -17.25
CA SER A 45 33.30 -4.77 -16.09
C SER A 45 32.57 -4.06 -14.95
N GLY A 46 31.80 -4.83 -14.19
CA GLY A 46 31.08 -4.32 -13.02
C GLY A 46 29.69 -3.74 -13.30
N ASN A 47 29.02 -3.26 -12.24
CA ASN A 47 27.73 -2.64 -12.33
C ASN A 47 27.85 -1.20 -12.87
N PRO A 48 26.87 -0.71 -13.67
CA PRO A 48 26.83 0.69 -14.06
C PRO A 48 26.71 1.59 -12.83
N LYS A 49 27.39 2.74 -12.85
CA LYS A 49 27.21 3.74 -11.81
C LYS A 49 25.80 4.35 -11.90
N LEU A 50 25.29 4.78 -10.77
CA LEU A 50 23.92 5.35 -10.69
C LEU A 50 23.75 6.58 -11.60
N ASP A 51 24.79 7.42 -11.75
CA ASP A 51 24.78 8.58 -12.63
C ASP A 51 24.47 8.23 -14.09
N LEU A 52 24.95 7.06 -14.57
CA LEU A 52 24.61 6.58 -15.91
C LEU A 52 23.14 6.18 -16.02
N ILE A 53 22.59 5.52 -15.00
CA ILE A 53 21.19 5.11 -14.98
C ILE A 53 20.27 6.34 -14.93
N VAL A 54 20.60 7.31 -14.07
CA VAL A 54 19.87 8.59 -13.99
C VAL A 54 19.92 9.34 -15.33
N GLY A 55 21.11 9.48 -15.90
CA GLY A 55 21.26 10.18 -17.18
C GLY A 55 20.54 9.49 -18.36
N LEU A 56 20.49 8.14 -18.37
CA LEU A 56 19.72 7.40 -19.39
C LEU A 56 18.21 7.56 -19.15
N ALA A 57 17.74 7.58 -17.91
CA ALA A 57 16.36 7.83 -17.56
C ALA A 57 15.92 9.23 -18.02
N ASP A 58 16.73 10.25 -17.73
CA ASP A 58 16.50 11.62 -18.21
C ASP A 58 16.51 11.72 -19.75
N ALA A 59 17.44 11.03 -20.40
CA ALA A 59 17.52 11.01 -21.86
C ALA A 59 16.30 10.32 -22.50
N LEU A 60 15.67 9.38 -21.82
CA LEU A 60 14.51 8.63 -22.32
C LEU A 60 13.17 9.18 -21.83
N ASP A 61 13.16 10.19 -20.96
CA ASP A 61 11.97 10.64 -20.21
C ASP A 61 11.32 9.50 -19.39
N TRP A 62 12.14 8.59 -18.85
CA TRP A 62 11.71 7.45 -18.06
C TRP A 62 12.01 7.66 -16.58
N ASN A 63 11.31 6.92 -15.70
CA ASN A 63 11.69 6.84 -14.30
C ASN A 63 13.03 6.10 -14.12
N VAL A 64 13.88 6.61 -13.23
CA VAL A 64 15.17 5.99 -12.90
C VAL A 64 14.99 4.54 -12.44
N GLY A 65 13.91 4.26 -11.68
CA GLY A 65 13.57 2.93 -11.22
C GLY A 65 13.30 1.94 -12.35
N ASP A 66 12.62 2.38 -13.40
CA ASP A 66 12.26 1.54 -14.55
C ASP A 66 13.50 1.17 -15.37
N VAL A 67 14.39 2.15 -15.63
CA VAL A 67 15.67 1.88 -16.29
C VAL A 67 16.52 0.94 -15.46
N ALA A 68 16.59 1.16 -14.14
CA ALA A 68 17.31 0.29 -13.22
C ALA A 68 16.76 -1.14 -13.24
N GLU A 69 15.44 -1.31 -13.12
CA GLU A 69 14.78 -2.62 -13.16
C GLU A 69 15.09 -3.37 -14.45
N CYS A 70 14.97 -2.72 -15.59
CA CYS A 70 15.30 -3.32 -16.89
C CYS A 70 16.79 -3.70 -17.04
N VAL A 71 17.70 -2.97 -16.41
CA VAL A 71 19.14 -3.28 -16.47
C VAL A 71 19.50 -4.47 -15.58
N TRP A 72 18.93 -4.56 -14.36
CA TRP A 72 19.30 -5.59 -13.37
C TRP A 72 18.33 -6.78 -13.33
N ASN A 73 17.09 -6.64 -13.80
CA ASN A 73 16.13 -7.74 -13.83
C ASN A 73 16.05 -8.37 -15.23
N PRO A 74 16.60 -9.58 -15.43
CA PRO A 74 16.62 -10.23 -16.74
C PRO A 74 15.25 -10.73 -17.23
N GLU A 75 14.23 -10.76 -16.37
CA GLU A 75 12.93 -11.36 -16.71
C GLU A 75 12.09 -10.45 -17.61
N ASP A 76 12.20 -9.12 -17.51
CA ASP A 76 11.45 -8.18 -18.34
C ASP A 76 11.90 -8.13 -19.82
N MET A 77 13.10 -8.60 -20.12
CA MET A 77 13.67 -8.59 -21.49
C MET A 77 13.63 -9.96 -22.18
N ARG A 78 13.24 -10.99 -21.48
CA ARG A 78 12.97 -12.29 -22.09
C ARG A 78 11.52 -12.29 -22.57
N SER A 79 11.33 -12.01 -23.85
CA SER A 79 10.21 -12.57 -24.60
C SER A 79 10.29 -14.09 -24.39
N THR A 80 9.69 -14.59 -23.32
CA THR A 80 9.50 -16.01 -23.13
C THR A 80 8.59 -16.44 -24.24
N ARG A 81 9.15 -17.18 -25.21
CA ARG A 81 8.39 -17.93 -26.18
C ARG A 81 7.23 -18.59 -25.45
N ALA A 82 6.03 -18.31 -25.92
CA ALA A 82 4.80 -18.94 -25.50
C ALA A 82 5.00 -20.45 -25.44
N GLY A 83 5.16 -20.97 -24.23
CA GLY A 83 4.68 -22.32 -24.00
C GLY A 83 3.17 -22.26 -24.05
N ASP A 84 2.50 -23.35 -24.17
CA ASP A 84 1.04 -23.59 -24.24
C ASP A 84 0.21 -22.91 -23.09
N ASP A 85 0.60 -21.72 -22.64
CA ASP A 85 0.00 -20.98 -21.56
C ASP A 85 -1.11 -20.06 -22.12
N ASP A 86 -2.34 -20.42 -21.81
CA ASP A 86 -3.52 -19.62 -22.02
C ASP A 86 -3.59 -18.49 -21.00
N PHE A 87 -3.98 -17.26 -21.42
CA PHE A 87 -4.12 -16.07 -20.60
C PHE A 87 -4.97 -16.32 -19.34
N GLU A 88 -6.12 -16.96 -19.49
CA GLU A 88 -7.04 -17.27 -18.40
C GLU A 88 -6.42 -18.26 -17.38
N ARG A 89 -5.61 -19.20 -17.84
CA ARG A 89 -4.89 -20.14 -16.96
C ARG A 89 -3.82 -19.40 -16.14
N LEU A 90 -3.08 -18.46 -16.75
CA LEU A 90 -2.12 -17.62 -16.04
C LEU A 90 -2.81 -16.74 -15.01
N SER A 91 -3.94 -16.14 -15.37
CA SER A 91 -4.74 -15.30 -14.46
C SER A 91 -5.19 -16.07 -13.21
N ARG A 92 -5.73 -17.30 -13.38
CA ARG A 92 -6.13 -18.17 -12.25
C ARG A 92 -4.93 -18.55 -11.37
N ARG A 93 -3.83 -18.97 -11.97
CA ARG A 93 -2.60 -19.32 -11.24
C ARG A 93 -2.02 -18.15 -10.49
N SER A 94 -2.05 -16.93 -11.07
CA SER A 94 -1.60 -15.70 -10.37
C SER A 94 -2.44 -15.44 -9.13
N ILE A 95 -3.76 -15.62 -9.19
CA ILE A 95 -4.66 -15.50 -8.04
C ILE A 95 -4.32 -16.54 -6.97
N GLU A 96 -4.18 -17.78 -7.35
CA GLU A 96 -3.87 -18.92 -6.45
C GLU A 96 -2.52 -18.71 -5.74
N SER A 97 -1.48 -18.34 -6.51
CA SER A 97 -0.15 -18.06 -5.96
C SER A 97 -0.16 -16.89 -4.99
N ARG A 98 -0.91 -15.82 -5.31
CA ARG A 98 -1.08 -14.67 -4.41
C ARG A 98 -1.80 -15.07 -3.11
N HIS A 99 -2.87 -15.87 -3.18
CA HIS A 99 -3.60 -16.34 -1.99
C HIS A 99 -2.74 -17.30 -1.14
N ALA A 100 -1.86 -18.07 -1.76
CA ALA A 100 -0.90 -18.93 -1.08
C ALA A 100 0.34 -18.18 -0.55
N GLY A 101 0.40 -16.84 -0.68
CA GLY A 101 1.54 -16.02 -0.24
C GLY A 101 2.78 -16.11 -1.15
N ARG A 102 2.73 -16.84 -2.25
CA ARG A 102 3.83 -16.96 -3.23
C ARG A 102 3.87 -15.75 -4.16
N LEU A 103 4.19 -14.58 -3.58
CA LEU A 103 4.06 -13.28 -4.25
C LEU A 103 5.04 -13.10 -5.43
N ASP A 104 6.23 -13.72 -5.39
CA ASP A 104 7.18 -13.67 -6.51
C ASP A 104 6.65 -14.45 -7.73
N GLU A 105 6.12 -15.66 -7.50
CA GLU A 105 5.48 -16.45 -8.55
C GLU A 105 4.27 -15.71 -9.13
N ALA A 106 3.42 -15.14 -8.29
CA ALA A 106 2.25 -14.37 -8.72
C ALA A 106 2.64 -13.17 -9.60
N LEU A 107 3.73 -12.46 -9.26
CA LEU A 107 4.24 -11.33 -10.04
C LEU A 107 4.77 -11.78 -11.41
N VAL A 108 5.56 -12.86 -11.46
CA VAL A 108 6.05 -13.44 -12.71
C VAL A 108 4.88 -13.83 -13.63
N LEU A 109 3.84 -14.47 -13.07
CA LEU A 109 2.65 -14.84 -13.83
C LEU A 109 1.90 -13.62 -14.37
N ALA A 110 1.73 -12.55 -13.55
CA ALA A 110 1.08 -11.32 -13.98
C ALA A 110 1.86 -10.61 -15.11
N ARG A 111 3.19 -10.55 -15.01
CA ARG A 111 4.05 -10.00 -16.08
C ARG A 111 3.98 -10.82 -17.37
N ARG A 112 3.87 -12.15 -17.28
CA ARG A 112 3.63 -13.00 -18.47
C ARG A 112 2.27 -12.71 -19.10
N MET A 113 1.25 -12.38 -18.30
CA MET A 113 -0.06 -11.98 -18.83
C MET A 113 0.03 -10.70 -19.66
N HIS A 114 0.82 -9.68 -19.24
CA HIS A 114 1.05 -8.49 -20.07
C HIS A 114 1.63 -8.82 -21.45
N ALA A 115 2.53 -9.81 -21.54
CA ALA A 115 3.14 -10.22 -22.79
C ALA A 115 2.19 -11.04 -23.71
N LEU A 116 1.12 -11.61 -23.16
CA LEU A 116 0.13 -12.41 -23.89
C LEU A 116 -1.18 -11.67 -24.16
N ALA A 117 -1.38 -10.50 -23.53
CA ALA A 117 -2.59 -9.72 -23.69
C ALA A 117 -2.74 -9.20 -25.13
N GLU A 118 -3.85 -9.53 -25.77
CA GLU A 118 -4.14 -9.19 -27.17
C GLU A 118 -5.18 -8.08 -27.31
N ASN A 119 -5.91 -7.79 -26.25
CA ASN A 119 -7.00 -6.81 -26.27
C ASN A 119 -7.04 -5.96 -24.99
N PRO A 120 -7.77 -4.82 -24.99
CA PRO A 120 -7.83 -3.90 -23.85
C PRO A 120 -8.30 -4.54 -22.55
N ARG A 121 -9.20 -5.53 -22.60
CA ARG A 121 -9.70 -6.24 -21.43
C ARG A 121 -8.60 -7.09 -20.79
N GLU A 122 -7.84 -7.82 -21.57
CA GLU A 122 -6.73 -8.64 -21.07
C GLU A 122 -5.62 -7.79 -20.47
N HIS A 123 -5.23 -6.67 -21.14
CA HIS A 123 -4.28 -5.73 -20.57
C HIS A 123 -4.77 -5.17 -19.21
N ALA A 124 -6.04 -4.77 -19.10
CA ALA A 124 -6.62 -4.30 -17.85
C ALA A 124 -6.61 -5.38 -16.75
N ILE A 125 -6.88 -6.64 -17.09
CA ILE A 125 -6.80 -7.77 -16.16
C ILE A 125 -5.34 -8.03 -15.74
N ALA A 126 -4.37 -7.96 -16.64
CA ALA A 126 -2.95 -8.11 -16.31
C ALA A 126 -2.52 -7.02 -15.30
N CYS A 127 -2.85 -5.76 -15.54
CA CYS A 127 -2.64 -4.66 -14.59
C CYS A 127 -3.31 -4.92 -13.23
N LEU A 128 -4.54 -5.44 -13.22
CA LEU A 128 -5.25 -5.79 -12.00
C LEU A 128 -4.53 -6.89 -11.20
N ARG A 129 -4.00 -7.93 -11.87
CA ARG A 129 -3.25 -9.01 -11.22
C ARG A 129 -1.93 -8.51 -10.65
N GLU A 130 -1.16 -7.76 -11.43
CA GLU A 130 0.10 -7.18 -10.98
C GLU A 130 -0.10 -6.20 -9.82
N GLY A 131 -1.02 -5.26 -9.95
CA GLY A 131 -1.37 -4.30 -8.91
C GLY A 131 -1.80 -4.96 -7.59
N SER A 132 -2.53 -6.09 -7.67
CA SER A 132 -2.93 -6.86 -6.49
C SER A 132 -1.74 -7.53 -5.78
N VAL A 133 -0.68 -7.87 -6.49
CA VAL A 133 0.57 -8.38 -5.88
C VAL A 133 1.33 -7.26 -5.20
N TRP A 134 1.44 -6.09 -5.84
CA TRP A 134 2.09 -4.92 -5.27
C TRP A 134 1.39 -4.40 -4.01
N ASP A 135 0.04 -4.38 -4.02
CA ASP A 135 -0.78 -4.06 -2.85
C ASP A 135 -0.46 -5.00 -1.67
N ARG A 136 -0.42 -6.32 -1.91
CA ARG A 136 -0.08 -7.32 -0.88
C ARG A 136 1.36 -7.17 -0.35
N ARG A 137 2.29 -6.68 -1.15
CA ARG A 137 3.67 -6.34 -0.75
C ARG A 137 3.78 -4.99 -0.03
N GLY A 138 2.70 -4.25 0.13
CA GLY A 138 2.70 -2.89 0.67
C GLY A 138 3.37 -1.85 -0.24
N ARG A 139 3.54 -2.16 -1.53
CA ARG A 139 4.09 -1.26 -2.55
C ARG A 139 2.96 -0.49 -3.23
N TYR A 140 2.25 0.33 -2.44
CA TYR A 140 1.02 0.99 -2.87
C TYR A 140 1.21 1.98 -4.02
N ALA A 141 2.40 2.59 -4.16
CA ALA A 141 2.71 3.44 -5.32
C ALA A 141 2.69 2.61 -6.62
N ARG A 142 3.29 1.41 -6.63
CA ARG A 142 3.23 0.51 -7.79
C ARG A 142 1.80 -0.03 -8.03
N ALA A 143 1.06 -0.33 -6.97
CA ALA A 143 -0.35 -0.73 -7.10
C ALA A 143 -1.19 0.40 -7.72
N LEU A 144 -0.92 1.66 -7.36
CA LEU A 144 -1.54 2.85 -7.92
C LEU A 144 -1.26 2.96 -9.43
N GLU A 145 0.02 2.86 -9.83
CA GLU A 145 0.46 2.89 -11.22
C GLU A 145 -0.26 1.82 -12.06
N CYS A 146 -0.27 0.57 -11.60
CA CYS A 146 -0.99 -0.53 -12.27
C CYS A 146 -2.50 -0.24 -12.41
N ALA A 147 -3.14 0.31 -11.37
CA ALA A 147 -4.57 0.62 -11.44
C ALA A 147 -4.86 1.74 -12.45
N GLN A 148 -4.03 2.80 -12.50
CA GLN A 148 -4.13 3.89 -13.46
C GLN A 148 -3.91 3.39 -14.88
N GLU A 149 -2.88 2.59 -15.12
CA GLU A 149 -2.59 1.98 -16.40
C GLU A 149 -3.76 1.12 -16.87
N GLY A 150 -4.26 0.21 -16.04
CA GLY A 150 -5.41 -0.65 -16.38
C GLY A 150 -6.67 0.14 -16.72
N LEU A 151 -6.94 1.26 -16.03
CA LEU A 151 -8.08 2.14 -16.32
C LEU A 151 -7.91 2.91 -17.64
N SER A 152 -6.68 3.19 -18.08
CA SER A 152 -6.39 3.86 -19.36
C SER A 152 -6.62 2.96 -20.58
N MET A 153 -6.78 1.64 -20.41
CA MET A 153 -6.86 0.64 -21.49
C MET A 153 -8.22 0.59 -22.20
N ASN A 154 -9.06 1.58 -22.19
CA ASN A 154 -10.37 1.58 -22.89
C ASN A 154 -11.18 0.26 -22.76
N CYS A 155 -10.99 -0.47 -21.66
CA CYS A 155 -11.75 -1.67 -21.37
C CYS A 155 -13.21 -1.32 -21.07
N THR A 156 -14.15 -1.97 -21.75
CA THR A 156 -15.60 -1.75 -21.58
C THR A 156 -16.24 -2.66 -20.54
N ASP A 157 -15.49 -3.68 -20.07
CA ASP A 157 -15.96 -4.63 -19.05
C ASP A 157 -16.14 -3.89 -17.70
N LEU A 158 -17.38 -3.82 -17.23
CA LEU A 158 -17.76 -3.07 -16.04
C LEU A 158 -17.11 -3.64 -14.78
N ASP A 159 -17.02 -4.97 -14.65
CA ASP A 159 -16.44 -5.64 -13.49
C ASP A 159 -14.95 -5.34 -13.36
N VAL A 160 -14.22 -5.41 -14.48
CA VAL A 160 -12.78 -5.11 -14.52
C VAL A 160 -12.53 -3.64 -14.17
N ARG A 161 -13.28 -2.72 -14.79
CA ARG A 161 -13.15 -1.27 -14.56
C ARG A 161 -13.45 -0.87 -13.12
N THR A 162 -14.55 -1.37 -12.57
CA THR A 162 -14.96 -1.01 -11.19
C THR A 162 -14.03 -1.65 -10.17
N THR A 163 -13.51 -2.85 -10.43
CA THR A 163 -12.47 -3.45 -9.59
C THR A 163 -11.18 -2.63 -9.60
N LEU A 164 -10.72 -2.16 -10.78
CA LEU A 164 -9.56 -1.27 -10.88
C LEU A 164 -9.80 0.07 -10.18
N GLN A 165 -11.00 0.67 -10.29
CA GLN A 165 -11.35 1.88 -9.55
C GLN A 165 -11.30 1.66 -8.04
N GLY A 166 -11.81 0.53 -7.54
CA GLY A 166 -11.70 0.15 -6.14
C GLY A 166 -10.24 0.02 -5.67
N ARG A 167 -9.37 -0.59 -6.50
CA ARG A 167 -7.93 -0.68 -6.22
C ARG A 167 -7.25 0.68 -6.23
N LEU A 168 -7.62 1.55 -7.16
CA LEU A 168 -7.13 2.94 -7.24
C LEU A 168 -7.49 3.72 -5.98
N ALA A 169 -8.76 3.65 -5.54
CA ALA A 169 -9.22 4.32 -4.31
C ALA A 169 -8.46 3.81 -3.07
N ASN A 170 -8.26 2.48 -2.95
CA ASN A 170 -7.51 1.89 -1.85
C ASN A 170 -6.03 2.29 -1.85
N ALA A 171 -5.38 2.32 -3.03
CA ALA A 171 -3.98 2.73 -3.15
C ALA A 171 -3.78 4.21 -2.77
N HIS A 172 -4.67 5.10 -3.22
CA HIS A 172 -4.67 6.49 -2.77
C HIS A 172 -4.86 6.61 -1.26
N TYR A 173 -5.83 5.88 -0.68
CA TYR A 173 -6.05 5.85 0.76
C TYR A 173 -4.81 5.39 1.55
N ALA A 174 -4.16 4.31 1.10
CA ALA A 174 -2.95 3.79 1.73
C ALA A 174 -1.77 4.77 1.66
N LEU A 175 -1.66 5.55 0.58
CA LEU A 175 -0.64 6.58 0.37
C LEU A 175 -0.97 7.94 1.03
N TRP A 176 -2.08 8.06 1.75
CA TRP A 176 -2.56 9.31 2.36
C TRP A 176 -3.00 10.39 1.36
N HIS A 177 -3.28 10.03 0.12
CA HIS A 177 -3.92 10.89 -0.87
C HIS A 177 -5.44 10.87 -0.63
N LEU A 178 -5.88 11.46 0.50
CA LEU A 178 -7.24 11.26 1.03
C LEU A 178 -8.32 11.92 0.18
N VAL A 179 -8.01 13.05 -0.45
CA VAL A 179 -8.94 13.77 -1.34
C VAL A 179 -9.18 12.97 -2.60
N GLU A 180 -8.10 12.47 -3.20
CA GLU A 180 -8.15 11.62 -4.40
C GLU A 180 -8.87 10.29 -4.09
N ALA A 181 -8.59 9.68 -2.94
CA ALA A 181 -9.28 8.47 -2.51
C ALA A 181 -10.80 8.68 -2.41
N LYS A 182 -11.23 9.81 -1.81
CA LYS A 182 -12.66 10.18 -1.74
C LYS A 182 -13.26 10.42 -3.12
N SER A 183 -12.55 11.12 -4.01
CA SER A 183 -13.04 11.42 -5.36
C SER A 183 -13.26 10.13 -6.16
N VAL A 184 -12.25 9.28 -6.23
CA VAL A 184 -12.34 7.99 -6.96
C VAL A 184 -13.42 7.08 -6.36
N ALA A 185 -13.51 7.04 -5.04
CA ALA A 185 -14.52 6.24 -4.35
C ALA A 185 -15.95 6.76 -4.60
N ARG A 186 -16.15 8.08 -4.67
CA ARG A 186 -17.45 8.69 -5.03
C ARG A 186 -17.87 8.30 -6.43
N ASP A 187 -16.99 8.48 -7.42
CA ASP A 187 -17.26 8.09 -8.80
C ASP A 187 -17.61 6.61 -8.94
N LEU A 188 -16.96 5.74 -8.14
CA LEU A 188 -17.27 4.31 -8.09
C LEU A 188 -18.66 4.06 -7.50
N ILE A 189 -19.01 4.71 -6.38
CA ILE A 189 -20.33 4.58 -5.72
C ILE A 189 -21.44 5.06 -6.65
N ASP A 190 -21.26 6.24 -7.26
CA ASP A 190 -22.26 6.83 -8.15
C ASP A 190 -22.51 5.94 -9.39
N ARG A 191 -21.46 5.32 -9.91
CA ARG A 191 -21.54 4.37 -11.04
C ARG A 191 -22.28 3.08 -10.70
N LEU A 192 -22.19 2.63 -9.44
CA LEU A 192 -22.72 1.34 -8.97
C LEU A 192 -24.00 1.48 -8.15
N SER A 193 -24.61 2.69 -8.06
CA SER A 193 -25.81 2.94 -7.27
C SER A 193 -26.97 2.00 -7.61
N ASP A 194 -27.07 1.57 -8.87
CA ASP A 194 -28.16 0.74 -9.39
C ASP A 194 -27.76 -0.74 -9.60
N ALA A 195 -26.52 -1.12 -9.22
CA ALA A 195 -25.95 -2.45 -9.50
C ALA A 195 -26.23 -3.48 -8.38
N GLU A 196 -27.44 -3.52 -7.84
CA GLU A 196 -27.73 -4.24 -6.59
C GLU A 196 -27.68 -5.79 -6.65
N GLU A 197 -27.71 -6.42 -7.81
CA GLU A 197 -27.84 -7.89 -7.93
C GLU A 197 -26.53 -8.64 -8.17
N ASP A 198 -25.53 -8.03 -8.84
CA ASP A 198 -24.27 -8.69 -9.16
C ASP A 198 -23.32 -8.72 -7.95
N PRO A 199 -22.84 -9.90 -7.50
CA PRO A 199 -21.97 -10.01 -6.33
C PRO A 199 -20.63 -9.27 -6.47
N ILE A 200 -20.06 -9.21 -7.69
CA ILE A 200 -18.78 -8.55 -7.96
C ILE A 200 -18.98 -7.03 -7.88
N LEU A 201 -20.01 -6.52 -8.52
CA LEU A 201 -20.35 -5.09 -8.49
C LEU A 201 -20.72 -4.64 -7.08
N ARG A 202 -21.43 -5.48 -6.31
CA ARG A 202 -21.72 -5.21 -4.88
C ARG A 202 -20.47 -5.19 -4.02
N GLU A 203 -19.51 -6.10 -4.26
CA GLU A 203 -18.22 -6.06 -3.56
C GLU A 203 -17.46 -4.77 -3.90
N ASN A 204 -17.43 -4.35 -5.16
CA ASN A 204 -16.81 -3.11 -5.60
C ASN A 204 -17.53 -1.86 -5.03
N LEU A 205 -18.87 -1.88 -4.92
CA LEU A 205 -19.64 -0.84 -4.23
C LEU A 205 -19.24 -0.75 -2.73
N ALA A 206 -19.11 -1.89 -2.06
CA ALA A 206 -18.65 -1.93 -0.67
C ALA A 206 -17.24 -1.36 -0.50
N ILE A 207 -16.32 -1.66 -1.44
CA ILE A 207 -14.95 -1.08 -1.47
C ILE A 207 -15.02 0.44 -1.66
N GLY A 208 -15.90 0.95 -2.52
CA GLY A 208 -16.13 2.39 -2.68
C GLY A 208 -16.54 3.04 -1.36
N HIS A 209 -17.56 2.50 -0.70
CA HIS A 209 -18.02 2.99 0.60
C HIS A 209 -16.95 2.86 1.70
N TYR A 210 -16.18 1.77 1.73
CA TYR A 210 -15.04 1.56 2.62
C TYR A 210 -13.99 2.66 2.44
N ALA A 211 -13.51 2.87 1.21
CA ALA A 211 -12.45 3.83 0.91
C ALA A 211 -12.91 5.27 1.21
N PHE A 212 -14.13 5.64 0.81
CA PHE A 212 -14.69 6.96 1.09
C PHE A 212 -14.83 7.21 2.60
N GLY A 213 -15.41 6.25 3.32
CA GLY A 213 -15.66 6.37 4.75
C GLY A 213 -14.36 6.47 5.56
N HIS A 214 -13.38 5.62 5.26
CA HIS A 214 -12.09 5.66 5.96
C HIS A 214 -11.24 6.88 5.58
N ALA A 215 -11.31 7.38 4.35
CA ALA A 215 -10.66 8.63 3.96
C ALA A 215 -11.29 9.82 4.70
N SER A 216 -12.63 9.88 4.78
CA SER A 216 -13.34 10.90 5.56
C SER A 216 -12.99 10.85 7.04
N ARG A 217 -12.92 9.64 7.65
CA ARG A 217 -12.48 9.44 9.02
C ARG A 217 -11.07 10.01 9.28
N ARG A 218 -10.11 9.78 8.36
CA ARG A 218 -8.76 10.34 8.48
C ARG A 218 -8.70 11.85 8.33
N LEU A 219 -9.69 12.45 7.68
CA LEU A 219 -9.80 13.91 7.51
C LEU A 219 -10.47 14.62 8.69
N LEU A 220 -10.95 13.90 9.72
CA LEU A 220 -11.58 14.50 10.90
C LEU A 220 -10.71 15.56 11.60
N ASP A 221 -9.39 15.35 11.59
CA ASP A 221 -8.43 16.23 12.26
C ASP A 221 -7.80 17.26 11.31
N ALA A 222 -8.20 17.32 10.04
CA ALA A 222 -7.62 18.22 9.05
C ALA A 222 -8.07 19.69 9.26
N SER A 223 -9.31 19.89 9.71
CA SER A 223 -9.87 21.22 9.98
C SER A 223 -11.04 21.09 10.96
N THR A 224 -11.06 21.91 12.00
CA THR A 224 -12.17 21.96 12.98
C THR A 224 -13.50 22.35 12.33
N GLU A 225 -13.48 23.19 11.28
CA GLU A 225 -14.69 23.64 10.57
C GLU A 225 -15.31 22.52 9.72
N GLU A 226 -14.51 21.53 9.27
CA GLU A 226 -14.95 20.43 8.43
C GLU A 226 -15.15 19.12 9.18
N THR A 227 -14.81 19.06 10.47
CA THR A 227 -14.91 17.84 11.29
C THR A 227 -16.29 17.22 11.25
N GLU A 228 -17.37 18.01 11.46
CA GLU A 228 -18.74 17.51 11.43
C GLU A 228 -19.10 16.91 10.06
N ARG A 229 -18.77 17.60 8.97
CA ARG A 229 -19.03 17.13 7.61
C ARG A 229 -18.28 15.82 7.31
N HIS A 230 -17.00 15.77 7.68
CA HIS A 230 -16.20 14.55 7.49
C HIS A 230 -16.68 13.40 8.37
N GLY A 231 -17.17 13.71 9.57
CA GLY A 231 -17.75 12.73 10.48
C GLY A 231 -19.07 12.15 9.96
N GLU A 232 -19.96 12.99 9.41
CA GLU A 232 -21.18 12.51 8.78
C GLU A 232 -20.89 11.66 7.54
N ASP A 233 -20.01 12.12 6.66
CA ASP A 233 -19.55 11.37 5.50
C ASP A 233 -19.01 9.99 5.92
N ALA A 234 -18.10 9.97 6.92
CA ALA A 234 -17.54 8.73 7.44
C ALA A 234 -18.61 7.79 8.00
N THR A 235 -19.52 8.33 8.83
CA THR A 235 -20.61 7.57 9.44
C THR A 235 -21.51 6.94 8.39
N LEU A 236 -21.94 7.71 7.40
CA LEU A 236 -22.81 7.23 6.33
C LEU A 236 -22.15 6.09 5.55
N HIS A 237 -20.94 6.35 5.06
CA HIS A 237 -20.29 5.41 4.14
C HIS A 237 -19.77 4.17 4.86
N LEU A 238 -19.24 4.28 6.08
CA LEU A 238 -18.82 3.10 6.86
C LEU A 238 -20.03 2.22 7.23
N ARG A 239 -21.18 2.80 7.61
CA ARG A 239 -22.40 2.01 7.86
C ARG A 239 -22.91 1.29 6.61
N ARG A 240 -22.84 1.94 5.46
CA ARG A 240 -23.19 1.29 4.17
C ARG A 240 -22.24 0.14 3.85
N ALA A 241 -20.93 0.34 4.01
CA ALA A 241 -19.93 -0.72 3.83
C ALA A 241 -20.18 -1.92 4.76
N VAL A 242 -20.44 -1.67 6.06
CA VAL A 242 -20.79 -2.73 7.03
C VAL A 242 -21.98 -3.53 6.53
N SER A 243 -23.06 -2.86 6.14
CA SER A 243 -24.29 -3.52 5.70
C SER A 243 -24.06 -4.42 4.48
N ILE A 244 -23.34 -3.89 3.46
CA ILE A 244 -23.09 -4.64 2.22
C ILE A 244 -22.14 -5.83 2.49
N TYR A 245 -21.07 -5.63 3.24
CA TYR A 245 -20.12 -6.71 3.56
C TYR A 245 -20.76 -7.82 4.40
N LEU A 246 -21.61 -7.49 5.36
CA LEU A 246 -22.36 -8.49 6.13
C LEU A 246 -23.34 -9.29 5.27
N ASP A 247 -24.01 -8.64 4.30
CA ASP A 247 -24.87 -9.33 3.36
C ASP A 247 -24.06 -10.26 2.43
N LEU A 248 -22.95 -9.79 1.87
CA LEU A 248 -22.04 -10.60 1.06
C LEU A 248 -21.48 -11.79 1.86
N HIS A 249 -21.11 -11.57 3.14
CA HIS A 249 -20.66 -12.66 4.00
C HIS A 249 -21.73 -13.72 4.23
N ARG A 250 -22.96 -13.29 4.54
CA ARG A 250 -24.11 -14.23 4.74
C ARG A 250 -24.41 -15.05 3.49
N LYS A 251 -24.28 -14.46 2.29
CA LYS A 251 -24.56 -15.13 1.01
C LYS A 251 -23.41 -16.01 0.53
N GLY A 252 -22.16 -15.57 0.72
CA GLY A 252 -20.97 -16.21 0.14
C GLY A 252 -19.99 -16.83 1.13
N GLY A 253 -20.17 -16.59 2.44
CA GLY A 253 -19.35 -17.18 3.51
C GLY A 253 -17.88 -16.75 3.55
N ARG A 254 -17.45 -15.78 2.75
CA ARG A 254 -16.04 -15.39 2.65
C ARG A 254 -15.58 -14.67 3.93
N PRO A 255 -14.46 -15.11 4.59
CA PRO A 255 -13.95 -14.50 5.81
C PRO A 255 -13.55 -13.03 5.65
N ASN A 256 -13.01 -12.63 4.49
CA ASN A 256 -12.61 -11.26 4.20
C ASN A 256 -13.77 -10.27 4.28
N HIS A 257 -14.98 -10.64 3.86
CA HIS A 257 -16.16 -9.76 3.98
C HIS A 257 -16.48 -9.46 5.44
N LEU A 258 -16.43 -10.46 6.31
CA LEU A 258 -16.62 -10.26 7.75
C LEU A 258 -15.50 -9.37 8.34
N ALA A 259 -14.25 -9.56 7.90
CA ALA A 259 -13.12 -8.75 8.34
C ALA A 259 -13.30 -7.28 7.93
N PHE A 260 -13.64 -6.98 6.68
CA PHE A 260 -13.90 -5.60 6.23
C PHE A 260 -15.08 -4.96 6.96
N SER A 261 -16.14 -5.71 7.22
CA SER A 261 -17.26 -5.24 8.05
C SER A 261 -16.79 -4.83 9.45
N ARG A 262 -15.93 -5.64 10.09
CA ARG A 262 -15.36 -5.34 11.41
C ARG A 262 -14.44 -4.12 11.37
N ILE A 263 -13.58 -3.98 10.36
CA ILE A 263 -12.73 -2.79 10.19
C ILE A 263 -13.60 -1.53 10.09
N CYS A 264 -14.66 -1.56 9.30
CA CYS A 264 -15.60 -0.43 9.22
C CYS A 264 -16.28 -0.14 10.56
N SER A 265 -16.68 -1.18 11.31
CA SER A 265 -17.30 -1.03 12.64
C SER A 265 -16.34 -0.38 13.64
N GLY A 266 -15.05 -0.79 13.66
CA GLY A 266 -14.03 -0.14 14.48
C GLY A 266 -13.79 1.32 14.10
N GLY A 267 -13.77 1.62 12.79
CA GLY A 267 -13.69 2.99 12.29
C GLY A 267 -14.87 3.85 12.71
N LEU A 268 -16.09 3.30 12.79
CA LEU A 268 -17.29 3.99 13.29
C LEU A 268 -17.14 4.38 14.76
N ILE A 269 -16.59 3.51 15.59
CA ILE A 269 -16.33 3.82 17.02
C ILE A 269 -15.43 5.05 17.14
N GLU A 270 -14.34 5.10 16.39
CA GLU A 270 -13.45 6.26 16.37
C GLU A 270 -14.17 7.56 15.95
N VAL A 271 -15.01 7.48 14.89
CA VAL A 271 -15.82 8.62 14.42
C VAL A 271 -16.83 9.09 15.48
N GLU A 272 -17.51 8.16 16.14
CA GLU A 272 -18.50 8.50 17.19
C GLU A 272 -17.85 9.23 18.37
N VAL A 273 -16.64 8.81 18.76
CA VAL A 273 -15.85 9.53 19.81
C VAL A 273 -15.41 10.91 19.30
N ALA A 274 -14.91 11.01 18.07
CA ALA A 274 -14.45 12.26 17.50
C ALA A 274 -15.57 13.31 17.39
N LEU A 275 -16.82 12.88 17.20
CA LEU A 275 -18.02 13.73 17.15
C LEU A 275 -18.66 13.95 18.53
N GLY A 276 -18.05 13.45 19.60
CA GLY A 276 -18.60 13.57 20.97
C GLY A 276 -19.89 12.78 21.19
N ARG A 277 -20.21 11.82 20.30
CA ARG A 277 -21.43 11.01 20.36
C ARG A 277 -21.27 9.76 21.23
N ARG A 278 -20.05 9.47 21.63
CA ARG A 278 -19.68 8.33 22.46
C ARG A 278 -18.54 8.68 23.41
N PRO A 279 -18.61 8.29 24.71
CA PRO A 279 -17.51 8.44 25.66
C PRO A 279 -16.28 7.62 25.22
N ALA A 280 -15.09 8.19 25.37
CA ALA A 280 -13.83 7.55 24.97
C ALA A 280 -13.55 6.28 25.79
N GLU A 281 -13.85 6.29 27.11
CA GLU A 281 -13.67 5.13 28.00
C GLU A 281 -14.54 3.95 27.55
N GLU A 282 -15.79 4.19 27.17
CA GLU A 282 -16.69 3.16 26.67
C GLU A 282 -16.16 2.57 25.36
N ALA A 283 -15.71 3.44 24.45
CA ALA A 283 -15.13 3.05 23.16
C ALA A 283 -13.88 2.18 23.34
N LEU A 284 -12.95 2.60 24.21
CA LEU A 284 -11.73 1.84 24.50
C LEU A 284 -12.04 0.51 25.19
N SER A 285 -12.96 0.48 26.15
CA SER A 285 -13.41 -0.75 26.80
C SER A 285 -13.96 -1.76 25.78
N GLN A 286 -14.79 -1.32 24.84
CA GLN A 286 -15.28 -2.19 23.78
C GLN A 286 -14.16 -2.71 22.89
N ILE A 287 -13.22 -1.85 22.46
CA ILE A 287 -12.09 -2.23 21.62
C ILE A 287 -11.21 -3.27 22.32
N VAL A 288 -10.87 -3.05 23.59
CA VAL A 288 -10.07 -3.98 24.40
C VAL A 288 -10.79 -5.31 24.55
N THR A 289 -12.08 -5.31 24.86
CA THR A 289 -12.89 -6.55 25.00
C THR A 289 -12.90 -7.36 23.68
N GLU A 290 -13.01 -6.70 22.53
CA GLU A 290 -12.94 -7.39 21.23
C GLU A 290 -11.56 -7.98 20.96
N LEU A 291 -10.50 -7.30 21.38
CA LEU A 291 -9.12 -7.79 21.23
C LEU A 291 -8.81 -8.96 22.18
N GLU A 292 -9.29 -8.91 23.43
CA GLU A 292 -9.12 -9.98 24.43
C GLU A 292 -9.87 -11.27 24.05
N SER A 293 -10.88 -11.17 23.18
CA SER A 293 -11.59 -12.35 22.64
C SER A 293 -10.67 -13.30 21.85
N VAL A 294 -9.45 -12.85 21.50
CA VAL A 294 -8.37 -13.66 20.92
C VAL A 294 -7.12 -13.52 21.76
N ILE A 295 -6.94 -14.48 22.63
CA ILE A 295 -5.81 -14.52 23.58
C ILE A 295 -4.48 -14.69 22.83
N ASP A 296 -4.45 -15.54 21.80
CA ASP A 296 -3.26 -15.81 21.01
C ASP A 296 -3.54 -15.54 19.52
N PRO A 297 -2.89 -14.51 18.91
CA PRO A 297 -3.02 -14.20 17.50
C PRO A 297 -2.69 -15.38 16.56
N ALA A 298 -1.75 -16.25 16.96
CA ALA A 298 -1.36 -17.42 16.17
C ALA A 298 -2.47 -18.47 16.05
N THR A 299 -3.43 -18.47 16.97
CA THR A 299 -4.58 -19.40 16.95
C THR A 299 -5.79 -18.84 16.20
N CYS A 300 -5.71 -17.62 15.68
CA CYS A 300 -6.81 -17.01 14.95
C CYS A 300 -7.13 -17.81 13.66
N PRO A 301 -8.38 -18.19 13.41
CA PRO A 301 -8.74 -19.07 12.29
C PRO A 301 -8.61 -18.40 10.91
N SER A 302 -8.46 -17.07 10.86
CA SER A 302 -8.38 -16.33 9.61
C SER A 302 -7.43 -15.14 9.72
N ILE A 303 -6.49 -15.04 8.76
CA ILE A 303 -5.58 -13.90 8.62
C ILE A 303 -6.37 -12.59 8.44
N ASP A 304 -7.46 -12.62 7.69
CA ASP A 304 -8.29 -11.42 7.46
C ASP A 304 -8.94 -10.92 8.75
N LEU A 305 -9.42 -11.84 9.60
CA LEU A 305 -9.98 -11.48 10.91
C LEU A 305 -8.90 -10.97 11.87
N LEU A 306 -7.70 -11.53 11.79
CA LEU A 306 -6.58 -11.04 12.57
C LEU A 306 -6.16 -9.63 12.13
N GLU A 307 -6.15 -9.37 10.83
CA GLU A 307 -5.92 -8.03 10.28
C GLU A 307 -6.96 -7.03 10.80
N ALA A 308 -8.24 -7.41 10.82
CA ALA A 308 -9.30 -6.56 11.38
C ALA A 308 -9.02 -6.17 12.84
N ARG A 309 -8.51 -7.08 13.66
CA ARG A 309 -8.11 -6.79 15.04
C ARG A 309 -6.92 -5.84 15.12
N GLY A 310 -5.93 -6.00 14.26
CA GLY A 310 -4.84 -5.04 14.14
C GLY A 310 -5.35 -3.63 13.88
N TRP A 311 -6.31 -3.48 12.97
CA TRP A 311 -6.94 -2.19 12.71
C TRP A 311 -7.77 -1.66 13.89
N TRP A 312 -8.44 -2.53 14.65
CA TRP A 312 -9.13 -2.12 15.88
C TRP A 312 -8.16 -1.56 16.93
N SER A 313 -6.96 -2.14 17.07
CA SER A 313 -5.90 -1.59 17.91
C SER A 313 -5.52 -0.18 17.46
N ILE A 314 -5.38 0.06 16.16
CA ILE A 314 -5.09 1.39 15.60
C ILE A 314 -6.22 2.39 15.91
N PHE A 315 -7.48 1.99 15.77
CA PHE A 315 -8.62 2.86 16.08
C PHE A 315 -8.67 3.20 17.57
N GLY A 316 -8.37 2.25 18.45
CA GLY A 316 -8.24 2.50 19.89
C GLY A 316 -7.13 3.49 20.21
N CYS A 317 -5.97 3.38 19.56
CA CYS A 317 -4.90 4.38 19.70
C CYS A 317 -5.33 5.77 19.24
N ASN A 318 -6.08 5.88 18.14
CA ASN A 318 -6.59 7.17 17.67
C ASN A 318 -7.61 7.77 18.66
N VAL A 319 -8.45 6.94 19.28
CA VAL A 319 -9.36 7.39 20.38
C VAL A 319 -8.55 7.94 21.55
N ALA A 320 -7.55 7.18 22.02
CA ALA A 320 -6.70 7.58 23.16
C ALA A 320 -5.91 8.88 22.86
N LEU A 321 -5.47 9.07 21.61
CA LEU A 321 -4.75 10.29 21.21
C LEU A 321 -5.57 11.58 21.32
N ARG A 322 -6.90 11.51 21.32
CA ARG A 322 -7.78 12.68 21.47
C ARG A 322 -7.88 13.18 22.92
N HIS A 323 -7.40 12.41 23.87
CA HIS A 323 -7.43 12.69 25.31
C HIS A 323 -6.00 12.68 25.87
N PRO A 324 -5.17 13.69 25.53
CA PRO A 324 -3.74 13.70 25.83
C PRO A 324 -3.41 13.83 27.32
N GLU A 325 -4.31 14.36 28.13
CA GLU A 325 -4.15 14.56 29.59
C GLU A 325 -4.41 13.30 30.42
N ASP A 326 -5.00 12.27 29.83
CA ASP A 326 -5.36 11.05 30.55
C ASP A 326 -4.23 10.01 30.52
N VAL A 327 -3.64 9.74 31.70
CA VAL A 327 -2.52 8.79 31.89
C VAL A 327 -2.93 7.36 31.59
N ASP A 328 -4.17 6.97 31.89
CA ASP A 328 -4.64 5.61 31.63
C ASP A 328 -4.83 5.37 30.12
N PHE A 329 -5.17 6.40 29.37
CA PHE A 329 -5.21 6.33 27.91
C PHE A 329 -3.81 6.15 27.30
N HIS A 330 -2.77 6.78 27.85
CA HIS A 330 -1.38 6.53 27.43
C HIS A 330 -0.95 5.09 27.67
N ARG A 331 -1.35 4.49 28.79
CA ARG A 331 -1.08 3.06 29.06
C ARG A 331 -1.84 2.16 28.08
N SER A 332 -3.12 2.42 27.88
CA SER A 332 -3.93 1.69 26.90
C SER A 332 -3.34 1.78 25.50
N MET A 333 -2.88 2.96 25.08
CA MET A 333 -2.25 3.17 23.79
C MET A 333 -0.96 2.35 23.63
N ALA A 334 -0.12 2.22 24.67
CA ALA A 334 1.07 1.38 24.61
C ALA A 334 0.72 -0.12 24.40
N VAL A 335 -0.30 -0.62 25.07
CA VAL A 335 -0.80 -1.99 24.87
C VAL A 335 -1.33 -2.19 23.45
N LEU A 336 -2.10 -1.24 22.97
CA LEU A 336 -2.72 -1.29 21.63
C LEU A 336 -1.70 -1.19 20.50
N THR A 337 -0.67 -0.33 20.62
CA THR A 337 0.41 -0.23 19.61
C THR A 337 1.24 -1.51 19.56
N ASN A 338 1.57 -2.10 20.73
CA ASN A 338 2.28 -3.38 20.78
C ASN A 338 1.46 -4.51 20.13
N LYS A 339 0.14 -4.59 20.43
CA LYS A 339 -0.72 -5.60 19.81
C LYS A 339 -0.86 -5.39 18.30
N ALA A 340 -0.97 -4.15 17.83
CA ALA A 340 -0.99 -3.83 16.41
C ALA A 340 0.31 -4.26 15.70
N MET A 341 1.48 -4.07 16.35
CA MET A 341 2.77 -4.47 15.81
C MET A 341 2.92 -6.00 15.76
N GLU A 342 2.58 -6.71 16.85
CA GLU A 342 2.58 -8.17 16.89
C GLU A 342 1.75 -8.77 15.75
N ILE A 343 0.53 -8.26 15.55
CA ILE A 343 -0.33 -8.70 14.45
C ILE A 343 0.29 -8.34 13.09
N ALA A 344 0.79 -7.12 12.93
CA ALA A 344 1.39 -6.66 11.69
C ALA A 344 2.61 -7.49 11.25
N GLU A 345 3.40 -7.96 12.21
CA GLU A 345 4.55 -8.85 11.96
C GLU A 345 4.07 -10.22 11.52
N LEU A 346 3.13 -10.81 12.25
CA LEU A 346 2.60 -12.14 11.99
C LEU A 346 1.97 -12.26 10.58
N ILE A 347 1.21 -11.23 10.15
CA ILE A 347 0.54 -11.25 8.84
C ILE A 347 1.31 -10.53 7.73
N GLY A 348 2.46 -9.91 8.04
CA GLY A 348 3.27 -9.16 7.10
C GLY A 348 2.60 -7.87 6.59
N ASN A 349 1.75 -7.21 7.40
CA ASN A 349 0.98 -6.04 6.98
C ASN A 349 1.76 -4.73 7.19
N TRP A 350 2.23 -4.15 6.10
CA TRP A 350 3.01 -2.90 6.13
C TRP A 350 2.20 -1.66 6.52
N GLY A 351 0.91 -1.64 6.22
CA GLY A 351 0.03 -0.53 6.61
C GLY A 351 -0.17 -0.47 8.13
N LEU A 352 -0.34 -1.62 8.78
CA LEU A 352 -0.40 -1.69 10.24
C LEU A 352 0.92 -1.30 10.89
N ARG A 353 2.07 -1.74 10.34
CA ARG A 353 3.41 -1.34 10.83
C ARG A 353 3.59 0.17 10.78
N GLU A 354 3.26 0.79 9.65
CA GLU A 354 3.33 2.25 9.50
C GLU A 354 2.51 2.96 10.57
N ARG A 355 1.26 2.53 10.77
CA ARG A 355 0.37 3.14 11.77
C ARG A 355 0.86 2.92 13.20
N ALA A 356 1.29 1.72 13.55
CA ALA A 356 1.79 1.40 14.88
C ALA A 356 3.03 2.24 15.23
N PHE A 357 4.03 2.36 14.34
CA PHE A 357 5.20 3.21 14.56
C PHE A 357 4.83 4.70 14.66
N THR A 358 3.93 5.17 13.80
CA THR A 358 3.46 6.57 13.83
C THR A 358 2.79 6.90 15.15
N LEU A 359 1.91 6.03 15.63
CA LEU A 359 1.14 6.22 16.86
C LEU A 359 2.04 6.10 18.09
N GLU A 360 2.98 5.15 18.11
CA GLU A 360 3.95 5.02 19.19
C GLU A 360 4.88 6.24 19.26
N HIS A 361 5.29 6.80 18.11
CA HIS A 361 6.05 8.04 18.08
C HIS A 361 5.26 9.20 18.71
N PHE A 362 4.00 9.36 18.36
CA PHE A 362 3.16 10.41 18.95
C PHE A 362 2.91 10.19 20.44
N ARG A 363 2.71 8.94 20.87
CA ARG A 363 2.57 8.63 22.29
C ARG A 363 3.81 9.05 23.09
N ARG A 364 5.00 8.66 22.61
CA ARG A 364 6.28 9.00 23.28
C ARG A 364 6.51 10.49 23.30
N GLN A 365 6.24 11.19 22.20
CA GLN A 365 6.36 12.65 22.14
C GLN A 365 5.47 13.31 23.21
N ARG A 366 4.22 12.89 23.35
CA ARG A 366 3.31 13.43 24.36
C ARG A 366 3.77 13.12 25.79
N VAL A 367 4.23 11.90 26.03
CA VAL A 367 4.81 11.54 27.34
C VAL A 367 6.01 12.43 27.64
N SER A 368 6.90 12.67 26.66
CA SER A 368 8.05 13.57 26.81
C SER A 368 7.60 15.00 27.14
N ASP A 369 6.57 15.51 26.47
CA ASP A 369 6.01 16.86 26.73
C ASP A 369 5.43 16.97 28.15
N LEU A 370 4.81 15.89 28.67
CA LEU A 370 4.22 15.86 30.00
C LEU A 370 5.26 15.78 31.15
N ILE A 371 6.32 15.00 30.95
CA ILE A 371 7.34 14.79 32.00
C ILE A 371 8.55 15.74 31.86
N GLY A 372 8.66 16.45 30.74
CA GLY A 372 9.78 17.37 30.44
C GLY A 372 11.09 16.66 30.10
N GLU A 373 11.07 15.36 29.82
CA GLU A 373 12.26 14.54 29.47
C GLU A 373 12.00 13.78 28.17
N GLU A 374 12.99 13.77 27.26
CA GLU A 374 12.90 13.00 26.04
C GLU A 374 12.86 11.49 26.34
N GLN A 375 11.94 10.78 25.69
CA GLN A 375 11.83 9.34 25.80
C GLN A 375 12.76 8.68 24.76
N ASP A 376 13.80 8.01 25.25
CA ASP A 376 14.72 7.27 24.39
C ASP A 376 14.01 6.11 23.66
N TRP A 377 14.33 5.96 22.37
CA TRP A 377 14.00 4.77 21.62
C TRP A 377 15.14 3.76 21.76
N VAL A 378 14.80 2.53 22.13
CA VAL A 378 15.73 1.39 22.08
C VAL A 378 15.22 0.49 20.96
N LEU A 379 16.00 0.37 19.88
CA LEU A 379 15.64 -0.40 18.70
C LEU A 379 16.65 -1.53 18.50
N ASP A 380 16.14 -2.71 18.21
CA ASP A 380 16.97 -3.81 17.72
C ASP A 380 17.16 -3.74 16.18
N GLU A 381 17.99 -4.64 15.62
CA GLU A 381 18.25 -4.66 14.19
C GLU A 381 17.01 -4.96 13.34
N GLU A 382 16.07 -5.74 13.85
CA GLU A 382 14.85 -6.10 13.13
C GLU A 382 13.87 -4.94 13.08
N GLU A 383 13.73 -4.20 14.18
CA GLU A 383 12.94 -2.97 14.23
C GLU A 383 13.52 -1.90 13.30
N ILE A 384 14.84 -1.71 13.27
CA ILE A 384 15.50 -0.79 12.33
C ILE A 384 15.22 -1.19 10.88
N ARG A 385 15.31 -2.48 10.53
CA ARG A 385 14.95 -2.99 9.20
C ARG A 385 13.48 -2.73 8.87
N THR A 386 12.60 -2.94 9.84
CA THR A 386 11.15 -2.75 9.67
C THR A 386 10.81 -1.27 9.47
N ILE A 387 11.39 -0.35 10.25
CA ILE A 387 11.25 1.09 10.08
C ILE A 387 11.76 1.51 8.69
N THR A 388 12.97 1.07 8.32
CA THR A 388 13.57 1.37 7.01
C THR A 388 12.71 0.84 5.86
N GLY A 389 12.20 -0.38 5.98
CA GLY A 389 11.28 -0.98 5.01
C GLY A 389 9.95 -0.21 4.89
N THR A 390 9.44 0.32 6.00
CA THR A 390 8.24 1.17 6.05
C THR A 390 8.48 2.52 5.37
N MET A 391 9.62 3.17 5.63
CA MET A 391 10.02 4.43 4.98
C MET A 391 10.09 4.28 3.45
N GLY A 392 10.56 3.13 2.97
CA GLY A 392 10.62 2.82 1.53
C GLY A 392 9.26 2.59 0.86
N ARG A 393 8.19 2.34 1.65
CA ARG A 393 6.83 2.07 1.16
C ARG A 393 5.90 3.27 1.31
N PHE A 394 6.08 4.06 2.36
CA PHE A 394 5.20 5.17 2.73
C PHE A 394 5.99 6.49 2.76
N PRO A 395 5.93 7.30 1.69
CA PRO A 395 6.62 8.59 1.64
C PRO A 395 6.23 9.52 2.80
N ALA A 396 4.96 9.51 3.21
CA ALA A 396 4.47 10.33 4.34
C ALA A 396 5.11 9.94 5.69
N PHE A 397 5.46 8.67 5.88
CA PHE A 397 6.09 8.16 7.09
C PHE A 397 7.59 8.52 7.20
N ARG A 398 8.27 8.84 6.11
CA ARG A 398 9.74 9.05 6.09
C ARG A 398 10.20 10.04 7.16
N ARG A 399 9.50 11.16 7.33
CA ARG A 399 9.86 12.16 8.33
C ARG A 399 9.79 11.60 9.76
N ILE A 400 8.77 10.81 10.06
CA ILE A 400 8.60 10.15 11.36
C ILE A 400 9.66 9.06 11.53
N GLY A 401 9.88 8.24 10.52
CA GLY A 401 10.91 7.20 10.53
C GLY A 401 12.31 7.74 10.82
N TRP A 402 12.69 8.85 10.19
CA TRP A 402 13.98 9.52 10.50
C TRP A 402 14.05 9.97 11.96
N ARG A 403 13.00 10.61 12.48
CA ARG A 403 12.96 11.05 13.90
C ARG A 403 13.08 9.89 14.88
N ILE A 404 12.44 8.75 14.59
CA ILE A 404 12.56 7.53 15.41
C ILE A 404 14.00 7.04 15.40
N LEU A 405 14.64 6.92 14.23
CA LEU A 405 16.03 6.45 14.09
C LEU A 405 17.03 7.40 14.74
N GLU A 406 16.82 8.71 14.68
CA GLU A 406 17.61 9.74 15.36
C GLU A 406 17.47 9.63 16.89
N ALA A 407 16.24 9.53 17.39
CA ALA A 407 15.98 9.37 18.83
C ALA A 407 16.53 8.04 19.39
N ALA A 408 16.63 7.00 18.57
CA ALA A 408 17.28 5.74 18.91
C ALA A 408 18.81 5.77 18.78
N ARG A 409 19.41 6.91 18.38
CA ARG A 409 20.86 7.07 18.16
C ARG A 409 21.45 6.01 17.21
N VAL A 410 20.67 5.59 16.21
CA VAL A 410 21.13 4.62 15.19
C VAL A 410 22.23 5.20 14.33
N PHE A 411 22.28 6.52 14.19
CA PHE A 411 23.32 7.26 13.49
C PHE A 411 24.12 8.12 14.46
N GLU A 412 25.44 8.13 14.31
CA GLU A 412 26.25 9.15 14.98
C GLU A 412 25.77 10.53 14.47
N ALA A 413 25.49 11.44 15.41
CA ALA A 413 25.13 12.80 15.04
C ALA A 413 26.24 13.33 14.12
N ALA A 414 25.87 13.74 12.92
CA ALA A 414 26.81 14.39 12.02
C ALA A 414 27.29 15.67 12.71
N SER A 415 28.50 15.63 13.22
CA SER A 415 29.21 16.73 13.89
C SER A 415 29.48 17.89 12.93
#